data_3f847f52b57d0e8d49ef2f086783dc0b
#
_entry.id   3f847f52b57d0e8d49ef2f086783dc0b
#
_cell.length_a   1.000
_cell.length_b   1.000
_cell.length_c   1.000
_cell.angle_alpha   90.00
_cell.angle_beta   90.00
_cell.angle_gamma   90.00
#
_symmetry.space_group_name_H-M   'P 1'
#
loop_
_entity.id
_entity.type
_entity.pdbx_description
1 polymer ?
#
loop_
_entity_poly.entity_id
_entity_poly.type
_entity_poly.pdbx_seq_one_letter_code
_entity_poly.pdbx_strand_id
1 'polypeptide(L)'
;MSPSECAKTRKTKMKLLSTLLAVGFLLAAPNYSHASIASWYDCSTPGQCSKSKRTANGERFNPNALTAAHKTLPFGTKVRITYKGKSVVVRINDRGPFIRGRHIDLSRAAARKIGCHGVCSVTMVVLK
;
A
#
# COMPACT_ATOMS: atom_id res chain seq x y z
N MET A 1 -18.46 -64.82 3.73
CA MET A 1 -18.22 -63.94 3.96
C MET A 1 -17.99 -62.83 3.31
N SER A 2 -18.27 -62.15 3.49
CA SER A 2 -18.88 -61.39 2.70
C SER A 2 -18.16 -60.18 2.26
N PRO A 3 -17.87 -60.11 0.94
CA PRO A 3 -17.28 -58.91 0.36
C PRO A 3 -18.14 -57.67 0.49
N SER A 4 -19.41 -57.82 0.86
CA SER A 4 -20.31 -56.68 1.01
C SER A 4 -20.05 -55.83 2.25
N GLU A 5 -19.41 -56.35 3.26
CA GLU A 5 -19.07 -55.58 4.46
C GLU A 5 -17.89 -54.63 4.28
N CYS A 6 -16.94 -55.02 3.46
CA CYS A 6 -15.82 -54.13 3.14
C CYS A 6 -16.24 -52.93 2.31
N ALA A 7 -17.28 -53.05 1.49
CA ALA A 7 -17.76 -51.95 0.66
C ALA A 7 -18.52 -50.88 1.48
N LYS A 8 -19.13 -51.24 2.57
CA LYS A 8 -19.85 -50.28 3.44
C LYS A 8 -18.91 -49.39 4.24
N THR A 9 -17.77 -49.90 4.63
CA THR A 9 -16.81 -49.10 5.39
C THR A 9 -16.12 -48.05 4.55
N ARG A 10 -15.96 -48.27 3.26
CA ARG A 10 -15.30 -47.31 2.36
C ARG A 10 -16.16 -46.07 2.09
N LYS A 11 -17.46 -46.21 2.04
CA LYS A 11 -18.39 -45.09 1.79
C LYS A 11 -18.45 -44.09 2.93
N THR A 12 -18.27 -44.57 4.16
CA THR A 12 -18.32 -43.71 5.33
C THR A 12 -17.11 -42.81 5.48
N LYS A 13 -15.93 -43.29 5.03
CA LYS A 13 -14.69 -42.50 5.09
C LYS A 13 -14.61 -41.36 4.09
N MET A 14 -15.26 -41.50 2.94
CA MET A 14 -15.27 -40.48 1.90
C MET A 14 -16.17 -39.28 2.26
N LYS A 15 -17.21 -39.47 3.04
CA LYS A 15 -18.09 -38.38 3.48
C LYS A 15 -17.45 -37.46 4.52
N LEU A 16 -16.55 -37.98 5.33
CA LEU A 16 -15.83 -37.20 6.34
C LEU A 16 -14.75 -36.28 5.76
N LEU A 17 -14.16 -36.67 4.65
CA LEU A 17 -13.11 -35.87 4.00
C LEU A 17 -13.66 -34.66 3.25
N SER A 18 -14.87 -34.71 2.75
CA SER A 18 -15.45 -33.59 2.02
C SER A 18 -15.95 -32.45 2.92
N THR A 19 -16.23 -32.74 4.18
CA THR A 19 -16.69 -31.71 5.10
C THR A 19 -15.55 -30.88 5.71
N LEU A 20 -14.34 -31.40 5.75
CA LEU A 20 -13.18 -30.70 6.31
C LEU A 20 -12.58 -29.67 5.36
N LEU A 21 -12.81 -29.80 4.06
CA LEU A 21 -12.28 -28.90 3.05
C LEU A 21 -13.07 -27.58 2.91
N ALA A 22 -14.29 -27.52 3.46
CA ALA A 22 -15.13 -26.34 3.32
C ALA A 22 -14.87 -25.26 4.39
N VAL A 23 -14.12 -25.56 5.44
CA VAL A 23 -13.97 -24.68 6.61
C VAL A 23 -12.68 -23.84 6.55
N GLY A 24 -11.82 -24.04 5.55
CA GLY A 24 -10.49 -23.47 5.55
C GLY A 24 -10.31 -22.16 4.75
N PHE A 25 -11.39 -21.52 4.26
CA PHE A 25 -11.22 -20.44 3.28
C PHE A 25 -11.72 -19.06 3.69
N LEU A 26 -11.67 -18.75 4.95
CA LEU A 26 -11.87 -17.38 5.41
C LEU A 26 -10.50 -16.73 5.64
N LEU A 27 -9.74 -16.53 4.58
CA LEU A 27 -8.49 -15.78 4.65
C LEU A 27 -8.78 -14.33 4.30
N ALA A 28 -8.55 -13.46 5.25
CA ALA A 28 -8.44 -12.04 5.00
C ALA A 28 -7.38 -11.80 3.90
N ALA A 29 -7.71 -10.95 2.92
CA ALA A 29 -6.78 -10.58 1.88
C ALA A 29 -5.47 -10.06 2.50
N PRO A 30 -4.29 -10.54 2.05
CA PRO A 30 -3.04 -10.06 2.60
C PRO A 30 -2.88 -8.57 2.32
N ASN A 31 -2.65 -7.80 3.36
CA ASN A 31 -2.20 -6.43 3.21
C ASN A 31 -0.76 -6.48 2.69
N TYR A 32 -0.60 -6.26 1.39
CA TYR A 32 0.73 -6.22 0.80
C TYR A 32 1.47 -4.99 1.31
N SER A 33 2.48 -5.26 2.11
CA SER A 33 3.43 -4.27 2.57
C SER A 33 4.64 -4.32 1.65
N HIS A 34 4.94 -3.21 1.00
CA HIS A 34 6.09 -3.11 0.10
C HIS A 34 7.17 -2.23 0.71
N ALA A 35 8.41 -2.71 0.70
CA ALA A 35 9.58 -1.87 0.95
C ALA A 35 9.71 -0.88 -0.22
N SER A 36 9.81 0.40 0.09
CA SER A 36 9.80 1.48 -0.89
C SER A 36 10.78 2.58 -0.51
N ILE A 37 11.24 3.32 -1.48
CA ILE A 37 12.08 4.51 -1.25
C ILE A 37 11.20 5.75 -1.37
N ALA A 38 11.15 6.53 -0.29
CA ALA A 38 10.44 7.79 -0.22
C ALA A 38 11.41 8.96 -0.22
N SER A 39 10.99 10.05 -0.83
CA SER A 39 11.56 11.37 -0.70
C SER A 39 10.45 12.37 -0.40
N TRP A 40 10.74 13.66 -0.35
CA TRP A 40 9.74 14.68 -0.12
C TRP A 40 10.01 15.95 -0.93
N TYR A 41 8.97 16.76 -1.13
CA TYR A 41 9.04 18.01 -1.86
C TYR A 41 8.13 19.07 -1.21
N ASP A 42 8.43 20.35 -1.41
CA ASP A 42 7.64 21.43 -0.84
C ASP A 42 7.39 22.61 -1.77
N CYS A 43 7.81 22.52 -3.02
CA CYS A 43 7.69 23.57 -4.03
C CYS A 43 8.43 24.88 -3.70
N SER A 44 9.26 24.88 -2.69
CA SER A 44 10.13 26.03 -2.42
C SER A 44 11.38 26.05 -3.29
N THR A 45 11.79 24.87 -3.72
CA THR A 45 12.96 24.72 -4.61
C THR A 45 12.54 24.82 -6.07
N PRO A 46 13.22 25.65 -6.88
CA PRO A 46 12.97 25.72 -8.31
C PRO A 46 13.08 24.34 -8.99
N GLY A 47 12.11 24.02 -9.84
CA GLY A 47 12.07 22.73 -10.55
C GLY A 47 11.37 21.60 -9.82
N GLN A 48 11.04 21.73 -8.54
CA GLN A 48 10.27 20.71 -7.82
C GLN A 48 8.78 20.68 -8.19
N CYS A 49 8.25 21.80 -8.64
CA CYS A 49 6.84 21.92 -8.98
C CYS A 49 6.66 22.71 -10.28
N SER A 50 5.48 22.57 -10.87
CA SER A 50 5.07 23.43 -11.99
C SER A 50 5.04 24.90 -11.57
N LYS A 51 5.17 25.81 -12.54
CA LYS A 51 5.09 27.26 -12.29
C LYS A 51 3.79 27.67 -11.59
N SER A 52 2.71 26.97 -11.87
CA SER A 52 1.41 27.20 -11.26
C SER A 52 1.29 26.67 -9.84
N LYS A 53 2.27 25.90 -9.36
CA LYS A 53 2.23 25.19 -8.07
C LYS A 53 0.96 24.31 -7.92
N ARG A 54 0.48 23.76 -9.04
CA ARG A 54 -0.61 22.79 -9.04
C ARG A 54 -0.06 21.37 -9.15
N THR A 55 -0.71 20.46 -8.44
CA THR A 55 -0.43 19.03 -8.54
C THR A 55 -1.03 18.46 -9.83
N ALA A 56 -0.68 17.24 -10.17
CA ALA A 56 -1.16 16.60 -11.40
C ALA A 56 -2.69 16.39 -11.42
N ASN A 57 -3.35 16.30 -10.26
CA ASN A 57 -4.80 16.22 -10.18
C ASN A 57 -5.50 17.59 -10.25
N GLY A 58 -4.75 18.69 -10.39
CA GLY A 58 -5.29 20.06 -10.52
C GLY A 58 -5.37 20.83 -9.20
N GLU A 59 -5.16 20.21 -8.07
CA GLU A 59 -5.15 20.88 -6.77
C GLU A 59 -3.96 21.83 -6.65
N ARG A 60 -4.13 22.89 -5.85
CA ARG A 60 -2.99 23.69 -5.44
C ARG A 60 -2.16 22.92 -4.44
N PHE A 61 -0.85 22.86 -4.65
CA PHE A 61 0.04 22.18 -3.72
C PHE A 61 0.06 22.87 -2.35
N ASN A 62 -0.13 22.08 -1.29
CA ASN A 62 -0.05 22.54 0.08
C ASN A 62 1.01 21.72 0.84
N PRO A 63 2.16 22.30 1.20
CA PRO A 63 3.21 21.58 1.90
C PRO A 63 2.81 21.13 3.31
N ASN A 64 1.74 21.71 3.87
CA ASN A 64 1.23 21.37 5.20
C ASN A 64 0.12 20.30 5.17
N ALA A 65 -0.33 19.89 4.00
CA ALA A 65 -1.29 18.80 3.85
C ALA A 65 -0.58 17.43 3.82
N LEU A 66 -1.28 16.38 4.21
CA LEU A 66 -0.77 15.02 4.17
C LEU A 66 -1.05 14.39 2.81
N THR A 67 -0.23 14.72 1.84
CA THR A 67 -0.36 14.28 0.45
C THR A 67 0.97 13.72 -0.07
N ALA A 68 0.91 13.03 -1.20
CA ALA A 68 2.08 12.48 -1.85
C ALA A 68 1.90 12.37 -3.36
N ALA A 69 3.03 12.28 -4.06
CA ALA A 69 3.11 11.94 -5.46
C ALA A 69 3.48 10.47 -5.64
N HIS A 70 2.82 9.80 -6.56
CA HIS A 70 3.11 8.43 -6.95
C HIS A 70 2.96 8.28 -8.47
N LYS A 71 3.76 7.38 -9.07
CA LYS A 71 3.81 7.24 -10.54
C LYS A 71 2.52 6.69 -11.14
N THR A 72 1.84 5.78 -10.47
CA THR A 72 0.75 4.98 -11.04
C THR A 72 -0.51 4.88 -10.19
N LEU A 73 -0.44 5.02 -8.87
CA LEU A 73 -1.62 4.92 -8.02
C LEU A 73 -2.66 5.98 -8.39
N PRO A 74 -3.95 5.62 -8.46
CA PRO A 74 -5.02 6.57 -8.76
C PRO A 74 -5.04 7.75 -7.78
N PHE A 75 -5.40 8.92 -8.27
CA PHE A 75 -5.62 10.09 -7.40
C PHE A 75 -6.70 9.80 -6.37
N GLY A 76 -6.49 10.26 -5.15
CA GLY A 76 -7.38 9.99 -4.02
C GLY A 76 -7.05 8.71 -3.26
N THR A 77 -6.17 7.85 -3.76
CA THR A 77 -5.72 6.66 -3.05
C THR A 77 -5.04 7.05 -1.75
N LYS A 78 -5.43 6.40 -0.66
CA LYS A 78 -4.78 6.59 0.64
C LYS A 78 -3.73 5.52 0.86
N VAL A 79 -2.57 5.94 1.31
CA VAL A 79 -1.41 5.07 1.52
C VAL A 79 -0.84 5.33 2.90
N ARG A 80 -0.63 4.27 3.67
CA ARG A 80 0.10 4.35 4.93
C ARG A 80 1.57 4.19 4.68
N ILE A 81 2.35 5.14 5.13
CA ILE A 81 3.80 5.14 5.05
C ILE A 81 4.36 4.98 6.46
N THR A 82 5.21 4.00 6.66
CA THR A 82 5.86 3.72 7.95
C THR A 82 7.36 3.83 7.82
N TYR A 83 7.96 4.58 8.73
CA TYR A 83 9.40 4.79 8.81
C TYR A 83 9.84 4.78 10.28
N LYS A 84 10.76 3.87 10.63
CA LYS A 84 11.31 3.74 11.99
C LYS A 84 10.23 3.77 13.10
N GLY A 85 9.15 3.01 12.92
CA GLY A 85 8.06 2.90 13.88
C GLY A 85 7.04 4.04 13.83
N LYS A 86 7.23 5.08 13.02
CA LYS A 86 6.28 6.17 12.84
C LYS A 86 5.51 6.00 11.54
N SER A 87 4.22 6.28 11.56
CA SER A 87 3.33 6.13 10.40
C SER A 87 2.59 7.41 10.10
N VAL A 88 2.29 7.60 8.82
CA VAL A 88 1.42 8.64 8.31
C VAL A 88 0.55 8.09 7.19
N VAL A 89 -0.69 8.53 7.11
CA VAL A 89 -1.56 8.24 5.96
C VAL A 89 -1.58 9.45 5.05
N VAL A 90 -1.23 9.23 3.78
CA VAL A 90 -1.20 10.28 2.76
C VAL A 90 -2.21 9.99 1.66
N ARG A 91 -2.68 11.04 1.00
CA ARG A 91 -3.55 10.95 -0.17
C ARG A 91 -2.72 11.25 -1.42
N ILE A 92 -2.83 10.40 -2.42
CA ILE A 92 -2.14 10.60 -3.69
C ILE A 92 -2.88 11.68 -4.50
N ASN A 93 -2.19 12.75 -4.83
CA ASN A 93 -2.74 13.85 -5.63
C ASN A 93 -1.80 14.35 -6.73
N ASP A 94 -0.63 13.74 -6.85
CA ASP A 94 0.38 14.19 -7.82
C ASP A 94 1.07 12.99 -8.49
N ARG A 95 1.84 13.26 -9.52
CA ARG A 95 2.64 12.29 -10.27
C ARG A 95 4.12 12.52 -10.04
N GLY A 96 4.84 11.43 -9.98
CA GLY A 96 6.25 11.35 -9.64
C GLY A 96 6.48 10.37 -8.48
N PRO A 97 7.69 10.29 -7.96
CA PRO A 97 8.91 10.95 -8.38
C PRO A 97 9.45 10.41 -9.72
N PHE A 98 10.12 11.28 -10.49
CA PHE A 98 10.69 10.90 -11.79
C PHE A 98 12.19 10.59 -11.68
N ILE A 99 12.69 10.49 -10.47
CA ILE A 99 14.05 10.08 -10.17
C ILE A 99 14.10 8.57 -10.01
N ARG A 100 15.04 7.92 -10.71
CA ARG A 100 15.18 6.47 -10.68
C ARG A 100 15.43 5.97 -9.25
N GLY A 101 14.74 4.88 -8.88
CA GLY A 101 14.84 4.27 -7.56
C GLY A 101 13.97 4.88 -6.48
N ARG A 102 13.27 5.97 -6.75
CA ARG A 102 12.28 6.55 -5.83
C ARG A 102 10.87 6.11 -6.22
N HIS A 103 10.05 5.78 -5.22
CA HIS A 103 8.73 5.23 -5.42
C HIS A 103 7.60 6.19 -5.03
N ILE A 104 7.82 6.99 -3.99
CA ILE A 104 6.83 7.94 -3.50
C ILE A 104 7.51 9.23 -3.05
N ASP A 105 6.85 10.35 -3.28
CA ASP A 105 7.35 11.67 -2.91
C ASP A 105 6.34 12.33 -1.98
N LEU A 106 6.72 12.49 -0.72
CA LEU A 106 5.84 12.98 0.34
C LEU A 106 5.77 14.50 0.35
N SER A 107 4.65 15.06 0.82
CA SER A 107 4.62 16.45 1.23
C SER A 107 5.55 16.67 2.41
N ARG A 108 5.98 17.92 2.62
CA ARG A 108 6.84 18.28 3.76
C ARG A 108 6.21 17.87 5.10
N ALA A 109 4.91 18.11 5.29
CA ALA A 109 4.22 17.75 6.52
C ALA A 109 4.20 16.23 6.74
N ALA A 110 3.95 15.44 5.70
CA ALA A 110 3.97 13.99 5.81
C ALA A 110 5.36 13.46 6.15
N ALA A 111 6.39 13.96 5.49
CA ALA A 111 7.78 13.59 5.76
C ALA A 111 8.20 13.91 7.20
N ARG A 112 7.85 15.11 7.69
CA ARG A 112 8.14 15.51 9.07
C ARG A 112 7.44 14.63 10.11
N LYS A 113 6.21 14.24 9.83
CA LYS A 113 5.43 13.41 10.75
C LYS A 113 6.07 12.05 11.02
N ILE A 114 6.79 11.49 10.07
CA ILE A 114 7.51 10.22 10.22
C ILE A 114 9.01 10.39 10.46
N GLY A 115 9.50 11.62 10.48
CA GLY A 115 10.93 11.90 10.71
C GLY A 115 11.82 11.61 9.50
N CYS A 116 11.26 11.62 8.29
CA CYS A 116 12.02 11.44 7.06
C CYS A 116 12.51 12.80 6.55
N HIS A 117 13.79 13.09 6.75
CA HIS A 117 14.39 14.38 6.39
C HIS A 117 15.12 14.38 5.05
N GLY A 118 15.09 13.31 4.30
CA GLY A 118 15.77 13.17 3.03
C GLY A 118 15.17 12.06 2.20
N VAL A 119 16.00 11.11 1.79
CA VAL A 119 15.58 9.88 1.12
C VAL A 119 15.54 8.77 2.16
N CYS A 120 14.40 8.13 2.30
CA CYS A 120 14.14 7.17 3.37
C CYS A 120 13.65 5.84 2.81
N SER A 121 14.12 4.73 3.40
CA SER A 121 13.56 3.41 3.14
C SER A 121 12.33 3.23 4.03
N VAL A 122 11.16 3.12 3.44
CA VAL A 122 9.87 3.09 4.12
C VAL A 122 9.10 1.83 3.77
N THR A 123 8.11 1.51 4.61
CA THR A 123 7.09 0.52 4.27
C THR A 123 5.85 1.22 3.77
N MET A 124 5.32 0.79 2.64
CA MET A 124 4.16 1.39 1.99
C MET A 124 3.01 0.39 1.94
N VAL A 125 1.83 0.78 2.42
CA VAL A 125 0.61 -0.04 2.38
C VAL A 125 -0.51 0.80 1.78
N VAL A 126 -1.08 0.32 0.67
CA VAL A 126 -2.26 0.95 0.06
C VAL A 126 -3.49 0.57 0.88
N LEU A 127 -4.24 1.57 1.30
CA LEU A 127 -5.47 1.38 2.07
C LEU A 127 -6.66 1.27 1.13
N LYS A 128 -7.52 0.32 1.40
CA LYS A 128 -8.77 0.11 0.66
C LYS A 128 -9.91 0.89 1.32
#